data_7adf8c01506a481dd6c27ad387726a81
#
_entry.id   7adf8c01506a481dd6c27ad387726a81
#
_cell.length_a   1.000
_cell.length_b   1.000
_cell.length_c   1.000
_cell.angle_alpha   90.00
_cell.angle_beta   90.00
_cell.angle_gamma   90.00
#
_symmetry.space_group_name_H-M   'P 1'
#
loop_
_entity.id
_entity.type
_entity.pdbx_description
1 polymer ?
#
loop_
_entity_poly.entity_id
_entity_poly.type
_entity_poly.pdbx_seq_one_letter_code
_entity_poly.pdbx_strand_id
1 'polypeptide(L)'
;MSDLTGESSLVTTVLAARERCARQGYLGSEQAGLSARLPGENVFLFVDATSTTPQRQSWLDRMETVPLALHAAIYALRPDVGAVLSGGGVFTATLHDFGGAMPLGFDEQARHLGRMPEAVPAVTAPELRRRLADGANTLRVGGLSVCLGTTCQRLVLNAELFEKCAKAYVLAAATGERVGKLPWWVSAIATGRLRKDQRRAAERFAQGLLPEETRGY
;
A
#
# COMPACT_ATOMS: atom_id res chain seq x y z
N MET A 1 -0.75 12.70 -28.83
CA MET A 1 0.08 11.51 -29.09
C MET A 1 1.03 11.10 -27.94
N SER A 2 1.29 11.96 -26.95
CA SER A 2 2.16 11.63 -25.80
C SER A 2 1.49 10.78 -24.70
N ASP A 3 0.17 10.77 -24.59
CA ASP A 3 -0.57 10.04 -23.53
C ASP A 3 -0.52 8.51 -23.68
N LEU A 4 -0.58 7.99 -24.90
CA LEU A 4 -0.61 6.53 -25.15
C LEU A 4 0.72 5.83 -24.79
N THR A 5 1.83 6.55 -24.87
CA THR A 5 3.16 6.01 -24.50
C THR A 5 3.32 5.89 -22.99
N GLY A 6 2.79 6.85 -22.25
CA GLY A 6 2.83 6.85 -20.78
C GLY A 6 1.95 5.76 -20.16
N GLU A 7 0.73 5.59 -20.66
CA GLU A 7 -0.18 4.54 -20.19
C GLU A 7 0.35 3.13 -20.52
N SER A 8 0.86 2.91 -21.74
CA SER A 8 1.47 1.63 -22.12
C SER A 8 2.65 1.24 -21.22
N SER A 9 3.50 2.20 -20.86
CA SER A 9 4.59 2.00 -19.90
C SER A 9 4.08 1.64 -18.52
N LEU A 10 3.00 2.31 -18.05
CA LEU A 10 2.38 2.02 -16.76
C LEU A 10 1.75 0.63 -16.73
N VAL A 11 1.06 0.20 -17.81
CA VAL A 11 0.53 -1.15 -17.96
C VAL A 11 1.63 -2.19 -17.76
N THR A 12 2.76 -2.04 -18.44
CA THR A 12 3.92 -2.93 -18.30
C THR A 12 4.42 -2.98 -16.85
N THR A 13 4.50 -1.82 -16.21
CA THR A 13 4.96 -1.70 -14.81
C THR A 13 4.00 -2.35 -13.83
N VAL A 14 2.69 -2.18 -14.02
CA VAL A 14 1.63 -2.80 -13.21
C VAL A 14 1.69 -4.31 -13.32
N LEU A 15 1.82 -4.85 -14.53
CA LEU A 15 1.90 -6.29 -14.75
C LEU A 15 3.16 -6.91 -14.15
N ALA A 16 4.31 -6.23 -14.26
CA ALA A 16 5.55 -6.68 -13.63
C ALA A 16 5.43 -6.68 -12.08
N ALA A 17 4.82 -5.63 -11.49
CA ALA A 17 4.57 -5.57 -10.07
C ALA A 17 3.61 -6.68 -9.61
N ARG A 18 2.52 -6.90 -10.36
CA ARG A 18 1.55 -7.97 -10.10
C ARG A 18 2.22 -9.34 -10.12
N GLU A 19 3.04 -9.62 -11.13
CA GLU A 19 3.75 -10.89 -11.24
C GLU A 19 4.69 -11.11 -10.05
N ARG A 20 5.43 -10.08 -9.62
CA ARG A 20 6.30 -10.18 -8.45
C ARG A 20 5.50 -10.42 -7.16
N CYS A 21 4.37 -9.74 -6.96
CA CYS A 21 3.47 -9.98 -5.83
C CYS A 21 2.87 -11.40 -5.87
N ALA A 22 2.48 -11.91 -7.04
CA ALA A 22 1.97 -13.26 -7.20
C ALA A 22 3.02 -14.33 -6.84
N ARG A 23 4.25 -14.17 -7.27
CA ARG A 23 5.36 -15.08 -6.91
C ARG A 23 5.63 -15.11 -5.41
N GLN A 24 5.40 -14.02 -4.70
CA GLN A 24 5.51 -13.94 -3.24
C GLN A 24 4.26 -14.43 -2.49
N GLY A 25 3.22 -14.86 -3.21
CA GLY A 25 1.97 -15.32 -2.62
C GLY A 25 1.07 -14.20 -2.08
N TYR A 26 1.31 -12.93 -2.45
CA TYR A 26 0.55 -11.80 -1.91
C TYR A 26 -0.83 -11.62 -2.56
N LEU A 27 -1.11 -12.33 -3.63
CA LEU A 27 -2.39 -12.32 -4.35
C LEU A 27 -3.19 -13.62 -4.16
N GLY A 28 -3.07 -14.26 -3.00
CA GLY A 28 -3.65 -15.57 -2.73
C GLY A 28 -5.15 -15.58 -2.39
N SER A 29 -5.84 -14.43 -2.33
CA SER A 29 -7.28 -14.35 -2.08
C SER A 29 -8.04 -13.86 -3.31
N GLU A 30 -9.32 -14.23 -3.43
CA GLU A 30 -10.21 -13.75 -4.50
C GLU A 30 -10.41 -12.21 -4.47
N GLN A 31 -10.23 -11.59 -3.32
CA GLN A 31 -10.32 -10.15 -3.15
C GLN A 31 -8.97 -9.43 -3.32
N ALA A 32 -7.92 -10.18 -3.66
CA ALA A 32 -6.63 -9.59 -3.87
C ALA A 32 -6.54 -8.90 -5.23
N GLY A 33 -5.85 -7.77 -5.26
CA GLY A 33 -5.62 -7.02 -6.48
C GLY A 33 -4.56 -5.95 -6.30
N LEU A 34 -4.05 -5.49 -7.42
CA LEU A 34 -3.07 -4.43 -7.50
C LEU A 34 -3.57 -3.33 -8.43
N SER A 35 -3.31 -2.08 -8.07
CA SER A 35 -3.62 -0.96 -8.95
C SER A 35 -2.52 0.08 -8.99
N ALA A 36 -2.52 0.90 -10.04
CA ALA A 36 -1.66 2.06 -10.17
C ALA A 36 -2.42 3.27 -10.71
N ARG A 37 -2.16 4.45 -10.12
CA ARG A 37 -2.74 5.74 -10.53
C ARG A 37 -2.16 6.19 -11.86
N LEU A 38 -3.03 6.68 -12.76
CA LEU A 38 -2.60 7.47 -13.92
C LEU A 38 -2.37 8.91 -13.50
N PRO A 39 -1.18 9.48 -13.76
CA PRO A 39 -0.89 10.88 -13.44
C PRO A 39 -1.79 11.84 -14.25
N GLY A 40 -2.24 12.91 -13.59
CA GLY A 40 -3.07 13.93 -14.25
C GLY A 40 -4.54 13.56 -14.45
N GLU A 41 -4.93 12.33 -14.09
CA GLU A 41 -6.29 11.83 -14.24
C GLU A 41 -6.86 11.30 -12.93
N ASN A 42 -8.19 11.29 -12.81
CA ASN A 42 -8.90 10.63 -11.70
C ASN A 42 -9.13 9.14 -12.00
N VAL A 43 -8.10 8.47 -12.50
CA VAL A 43 -8.14 7.11 -13.03
C VAL A 43 -7.00 6.26 -12.48
N PHE A 44 -7.25 4.99 -12.30
CA PHE A 44 -6.24 3.97 -11.99
C PHE A 44 -6.42 2.73 -12.87
N LEU A 45 -5.33 2.04 -13.12
CA LEU A 45 -5.32 0.70 -13.70
C LEU A 45 -5.43 -0.31 -12.58
N PHE A 46 -6.37 -1.26 -12.67
CA PHE A 46 -6.56 -2.33 -11.69
C PHE A 46 -6.36 -3.69 -12.35
N VAL A 47 -5.67 -4.58 -11.66
CA VAL A 47 -5.50 -5.98 -12.04
C VAL A 47 -5.72 -6.87 -10.81
N ASP A 48 -6.62 -7.83 -10.93
CA ASP A 48 -6.85 -8.84 -9.88
C ASP A 48 -5.81 -9.97 -9.92
N ALA A 49 -5.97 -10.94 -9.01
CA ALA A 49 -5.07 -12.07 -8.88
C ALA A 49 -5.04 -12.97 -10.14
N THR A 50 -6.11 -13.02 -10.92
CA THR A 50 -6.30 -13.95 -12.06
C THR A 50 -6.13 -13.28 -13.41
N SER A 51 -6.45 -11.99 -13.51
CA SER A 51 -6.39 -11.22 -14.76
C SER A 51 -4.96 -10.94 -15.22
N THR A 52 -4.77 -10.99 -16.51
CA THR A 52 -3.51 -10.59 -17.18
C THR A 52 -3.62 -9.24 -17.88
N THR A 53 -4.81 -8.64 -17.88
CA THR A 53 -5.08 -7.35 -18.52
C THR A 53 -5.59 -6.35 -17.48
N PRO A 54 -4.87 -5.25 -17.24
CA PRO A 54 -5.34 -4.21 -16.33
C PRO A 54 -6.61 -3.54 -16.87
N GLN A 55 -7.56 -3.31 -15.98
CA GLN A 55 -8.79 -2.58 -16.25
C GLN A 55 -8.63 -1.11 -15.81
N ARG A 56 -9.07 -0.19 -16.67
CA ARG A 56 -9.12 1.24 -16.39
C ARG A 56 -10.37 1.56 -15.57
N GLN A 57 -10.20 2.22 -14.41
CA GLN A 57 -11.27 2.56 -13.49
C GLN A 57 -11.12 4.03 -13.05
N SER A 58 -12.24 4.74 -12.92
CA SER A 58 -12.24 6.10 -12.34
C SER A 58 -12.69 6.04 -10.88
N TRP A 59 -11.92 6.64 -9.95
CA TRP A 59 -12.36 6.67 -8.54
C TRP A 59 -13.50 7.65 -8.26
N LEU A 60 -13.98 8.35 -9.27
CA LEU A 60 -15.20 9.16 -9.19
C LEU A 60 -16.46 8.33 -9.46
N ASP A 61 -16.30 7.14 -10.05
CA ASP A 61 -17.41 6.26 -10.39
C ASP A 61 -17.78 5.35 -9.22
N ARG A 62 -18.99 4.79 -9.28
CA ARG A 62 -19.41 3.77 -8.34
C ARG A 62 -18.71 2.45 -8.62
N MET A 63 -18.04 1.90 -7.59
CA MET A 63 -17.34 0.63 -7.69
C MET A 63 -18.27 -0.55 -7.38
N GLU A 64 -18.18 -1.60 -8.21
CA GLU A 64 -19.03 -2.78 -8.08
C GLU A 64 -18.47 -3.81 -7.07
N THR A 65 -17.16 -3.83 -6.86
CA THR A 65 -16.50 -4.82 -5.99
C THR A 65 -15.78 -4.15 -4.81
N VAL A 66 -15.63 -4.91 -3.71
CA VAL A 66 -14.95 -4.43 -2.50
C VAL A 66 -13.50 -4.00 -2.78
N PRO A 67 -12.67 -4.75 -3.52
CA PRO A 67 -11.31 -4.32 -3.83
C PRO A 67 -11.27 -3.01 -4.62
N LEU A 68 -12.11 -2.86 -5.65
CA LEU A 68 -12.18 -1.63 -6.43
C LEU A 68 -12.62 -0.43 -5.58
N ALA A 69 -13.64 -0.61 -4.74
CA ALA A 69 -14.13 0.44 -3.84
C ALA A 69 -13.04 0.87 -2.83
N LEU A 70 -12.27 -0.09 -2.31
CA LEU A 70 -11.16 0.18 -1.40
C LEU A 70 -10.04 0.98 -2.09
N HIS A 71 -9.60 0.54 -3.27
CA HIS A 71 -8.56 1.23 -4.03
C HIS A 71 -9.00 2.65 -4.43
N ALA A 72 -10.22 2.81 -4.94
CA ALA A 72 -10.81 4.10 -5.28
C ALA A 72 -10.84 5.06 -4.06
N ALA A 73 -11.30 4.58 -2.91
CA ALA A 73 -11.33 5.38 -1.68
C ALA A 73 -9.93 5.81 -1.23
N ILE A 74 -8.93 4.93 -1.36
CA ILE A 74 -7.53 5.26 -1.02
C ILE A 74 -7.00 6.36 -1.94
N TYR A 75 -7.18 6.26 -3.27
CA TYR A 75 -6.74 7.28 -4.21
C TYR A 75 -7.42 8.64 -3.99
N ALA A 76 -8.69 8.64 -3.64
CA ALA A 76 -9.43 9.87 -3.31
C ALA A 76 -8.93 10.53 -2.00
N LEU A 77 -8.40 9.75 -1.05
CA LEU A 77 -7.95 10.23 0.26
C LEU A 77 -6.45 10.56 0.32
N ARG A 78 -5.63 9.90 -0.51
CA ARG A 78 -4.18 9.94 -0.45
C ARG A 78 -3.60 10.37 -1.80
N PRO A 79 -3.35 11.68 -2.00
CA PRO A 79 -2.82 12.20 -3.27
C PRO A 79 -1.38 11.74 -3.57
N ASP A 80 -0.64 11.28 -2.57
CA ASP A 80 0.72 10.76 -2.68
C ASP A 80 0.79 9.29 -3.11
N VAL A 81 -0.33 8.56 -3.02
CA VAL A 81 -0.36 7.14 -3.37
C VAL A 81 -0.45 6.96 -4.87
N GLY A 82 0.55 6.27 -5.43
CA GLY A 82 0.62 5.92 -6.85
C GLY A 82 0.27 4.46 -7.13
N ALA A 83 0.37 3.58 -6.12
CA ALA A 83 0.00 2.18 -6.27
C ALA A 83 -0.55 1.59 -4.98
N VAL A 84 -1.50 0.65 -5.11
CA VAL A 84 -2.20 -0.02 -4.01
C VAL A 84 -2.18 -1.52 -4.25
N LEU A 85 -1.88 -2.30 -3.21
CA LEU A 85 -2.05 -3.74 -3.15
C LEU A 85 -3.09 -4.05 -2.07
N SER A 86 -4.20 -4.69 -2.44
CA SER A 86 -5.05 -5.45 -1.51
C SER A 86 -4.65 -6.91 -1.58
N GLY A 87 -4.23 -7.46 -0.45
CA GLY A 87 -3.61 -8.78 -0.35
C GLY A 87 -2.40 -8.76 0.56
N GLY A 88 -1.74 -9.89 0.70
CA GLY A 88 -0.56 -10.03 1.54
C GLY A 88 -0.15 -11.48 1.70
N GLY A 89 1.02 -11.70 2.30
CA GLY A 89 1.53 -13.02 2.58
C GLY A 89 0.94 -13.64 3.86
N VAL A 90 1.49 -14.77 4.24
CA VAL A 90 1.01 -15.56 5.38
C VAL A 90 1.05 -14.76 6.68
N PHE A 91 2.14 -14.03 6.95
CA PHE A 91 2.30 -13.35 8.23
C PHE A 91 1.49 -12.07 8.33
N THR A 92 1.30 -11.33 7.22
CA THR A 92 0.39 -10.17 7.20
C THR A 92 -1.06 -10.58 7.37
N ALA A 93 -1.46 -11.76 6.87
CA ALA A 93 -2.76 -12.34 7.14
C ALA A 93 -2.90 -12.74 8.63
N THR A 94 -1.89 -13.42 9.19
CA THR A 94 -1.85 -13.89 10.59
C THR A 94 -1.89 -12.73 11.60
N LEU A 95 -1.58 -11.49 11.22
CA LEU A 95 -1.73 -10.34 12.12
C LEU A 95 -3.13 -10.23 12.72
N HIS A 96 -4.17 -10.81 12.07
CA HIS A 96 -5.52 -10.85 12.62
C HIS A 96 -5.54 -11.47 14.03
N ASP A 97 -4.83 -12.56 14.22
CA ASP A 97 -4.78 -13.32 15.46
C ASP A 97 -3.93 -12.63 16.54
N PHE A 98 -3.16 -11.62 16.15
CA PHE A 98 -2.27 -10.82 17.00
C PHE A 98 -2.71 -9.36 17.16
N GLY A 99 -4.02 -9.11 17.14
CA GLY A 99 -4.59 -7.77 17.35
C GLY A 99 -4.71 -6.91 16.09
N GLY A 100 -4.41 -7.45 14.92
CA GLY A 100 -4.67 -6.81 13.62
C GLY A 100 -3.71 -5.69 13.22
N ALA A 101 -2.78 -5.29 14.10
CA ALA A 101 -1.76 -4.28 13.83
C ALA A 101 -0.46 -4.62 14.55
N MET A 102 0.66 -4.23 13.98
CA MET A 102 1.98 -4.42 14.58
C MET A 102 2.58 -3.10 15.05
N PRO A 103 3.35 -3.09 16.18
CA PRO A 103 4.09 -1.91 16.62
C PRO A 103 5.22 -1.57 15.65
N LEU A 104 5.76 -0.34 15.77
CA LEU A 104 7.00 0.02 15.08
C LEU A 104 8.20 -0.66 15.78
N GLY A 105 8.71 -1.72 15.17
CA GLY A 105 9.86 -2.48 15.67
C GLY A 105 11.16 -2.17 14.94
N PHE A 106 11.08 -1.65 13.70
CA PHE A 106 12.25 -1.42 12.84
C PHE A 106 12.23 0.00 12.27
N ASP A 107 13.39 0.59 12.09
CA ASP A 107 13.57 1.91 11.47
C ASP A 107 13.13 1.92 10.00
N GLU A 108 13.43 0.87 9.23
CA GLU A 108 12.92 0.66 7.86
C GLU A 108 11.39 0.66 7.81
N GLN A 109 10.75 -0.01 8.80
CA GLN A 109 9.28 0.00 8.93
C GLN A 109 8.77 1.43 9.11
N ALA A 110 9.35 2.19 10.04
CA ALA A 110 8.98 3.58 10.28
C ALA A 110 9.22 4.46 9.05
N ARG A 111 10.33 4.21 8.32
CA ARG A 111 10.77 4.98 7.15
C ARG A 111 9.91 4.76 5.91
N HIS A 112 9.37 3.56 5.70
CA HIS A 112 8.70 3.18 4.46
C HIS A 112 7.22 2.84 4.64
N LEU A 113 6.86 2.23 5.77
CA LEU A 113 5.48 1.83 6.06
C LEU A 113 4.75 2.80 6.99
N GLY A 114 5.51 3.52 7.83
CA GLY A 114 4.93 4.35 8.88
C GLY A 114 4.32 3.51 10.01
N ARG A 115 3.56 4.18 10.87
CA ARG A 115 2.82 3.50 11.96
C ARG A 115 1.59 2.82 11.39
N MET A 116 1.51 1.51 11.50
CA MET A 116 0.32 0.76 11.11
C MET A 116 -0.88 1.14 12.00
N PRO A 117 -2.01 1.61 11.45
CA PRO A 117 -3.21 1.89 12.24
C PRO A 117 -3.89 0.58 12.68
N GLU A 118 -4.79 0.69 13.65
CA GLU A 118 -5.69 -0.41 14.00
C GLU A 118 -6.54 -0.83 12.79
N ALA A 119 -6.92 -2.10 12.76
CA ALA A 119 -7.72 -2.65 11.67
C ALA A 119 -9.08 -1.94 11.52
N VAL A 120 -9.52 -1.81 10.29
CA VAL A 120 -10.82 -1.24 9.91
C VAL A 120 -11.76 -2.40 9.58
N PRO A 121 -12.91 -2.53 10.24
CA PRO A 121 -13.82 -3.66 10.02
C PRO A 121 -14.46 -3.66 8.61
N ALA A 122 -14.69 -2.48 8.04
CA ALA A 122 -15.32 -2.33 6.72
C ALA A 122 -14.80 -1.10 5.97
N VAL A 123 -14.93 -1.11 4.63
CA VAL A 123 -14.56 0.02 3.78
C VAL A 123 -15.56 1.15 3.94
N THR A 124 -15.25 2.13 4.80
CA THR A 124 -16.00 3.39 4.89
C THR A 124 -15.05 4.56 4.75
N ALA A 125 -15.45 5.58 3.99
CA ALA A 125 -14.59 6.74 3.73
C ALA A 125 -14.18 7.51 5.00
N PRO A 126 -15.06 7.75 6.00
CA PRO A 126 -14.68 8.41 7.24
C PRO A 126 -13.62 7.64 8.05
N GLU A 127 -13.78 6.32 8.16
CA GLU A 127 -12.84 5.48 8.89
C GLU A 127 -11.48 5.39 8.19
N LEU A 128 -11.48 5.15 6.88
CA LEU A 128 -10.25 5.16 6.08
C LEU A 128 -9.52 6.51 6.18
N ARG A 129 -10.23 7.62 6.10
CA ARG A 129 -9.65 8.97 6.26
C ARG A 129 -8.95 9.11 7.61
N ARG A 130 -9.59 8.69 8.68
CA ARG A 130 -9.03 8.74 10.04
C ARG A 130 -7.77 7.88 10.16
N ARG A 131 -7.81 6.66 9.63
CA ARG A 131 -6.71 5.69 9.74
C ARG A 131 -5.51 6.01 8.83
N LEU A 132 -5.74 6.65 7.70
CA LEU A 132 -4.68 7.03 6.75
C LEU A 132 -4.14 8.45 6.97
N ALA A 133 -4.70 9.23 7.90
CA ALA A 133 -4.30 10.61 8.16
C ALA A 133 -2.83 10.77 8.55
N ASP A 134 -2.26 9.79 9.25
CA ASP A 134 -0.86 9.80 9.69
C ASP A 134 0.15 9.40 8.60
N GLY A 135 -0.32 9.14 7.37
CA GLY A 135 0.55 8.76 6.26
C GLY A 135 1.01 7.30 6.30
N ALA A 136 0.30 6.42 7.01
CA ALA A 136 0.57 4.99 7.00
C ALA A 136 0.46 4.40 5.59
N ASN A 137 1.41 3.53 5.24
CA ASN A 137 1.43 2.81 3.97
C ASN A 137 0.99 1.35 4.12
N THR A 138 0.54 0.96 5.31
CA THR A 138 -0.02 -0.38 5.60
C THR A 138 -1.23 -0.25 6.50
N LEU A 139 -2.27 -1.04 6.24
CA LEU A 139 -3.45 -1.15 7.09
C LEU A 139 -4.14 -2.51 6.86
N ARG A 140 -5.13 -2.82 7.70
CA ARG A 140 -6.04 -3.96 7.48
C ARG A 140 -7.47 -3.45 7.38
N VAL A 141 -8.20 -3.96 6.39
CA VAL A 141 -9.59 -3.57 6.11
C VAL A 141 -10.41 -4.81 5.80
N GLY A 142 -11.45 -5.10 6.57
CA GLY A 142 -12.36 -6.22 6.33
C GLY A 142 -11.64 -7.58 6.22
N GLY A 143 -10.56 -7.77 6.96
CA GLY A 143 -9.74 -9.00 6.89
C GLY A 143 -8.62 -8.94 5.85
N LEU A 144 -8.66 -8.03 4.87
CA LEU A 144 -7.60 -7.85 3.88
C LEU A 144 -6.42 -7.06 4.45
N SER A 145 -5.21 -7.49 4.14
CA SER A 145 -4.01 -6.66 4.27
C SER A 145 -3.94 -5.70 3.10
N VAL A 146 -3.56 -4.46 3.35
CA VAL A 146 -3.43 -3.42 2.32
C VAL A 146 -2.06 -2.78 2.45
N CYS A 147 -1.38 -2.63 1.32
CA CYS A 147 -0.10 -1.96 1.23
C CYS A 147 -0.14 -0.85 0.17
N LEU A 148 0.51 0.27 0.46
CA LEU A 148 0.53 1.47 -0.39
C LEU A 148 1.96 1.81 -0.80
N GLY A 149 2.11 2.36 -2.00
CA GLY A 149 3.38 2.88 -2.51
C GLY A 149 3.17 4.15 -3.32
N THR A 150 4.19 4.99 -3.40
CA THR A 150 4.20 6.16 -4.29
C THR A 150 4.34 5.77 -5.75
N THR A 151 4.89 4.58 -6.03
CA THR A 151 5.04 3.95 -7.35
C THR A 151 4.78 2.45 -7.23
N CYS A 152 4.63 1.74 -8.34
CA CYS A 152 4.52 0.28 -8.34
C CYS A 152 5.78 -0.40 -7.77
N GLN A 153 6.96 0.11 -8.07
CA GLN A 153 8.21 -0.45 -7.53
C GLN A 153 8.27 -0.25 -6.01
N ARG A 154 7.93 0.95 -5.52
CA ARG A 154 7.87 1.22 -4.07
C ARG A 154 6.80 0.39 -3.39
N LEU A 155 5.65 0.18 -4.02
CA LEU A 155 4.59 -0.69 -3.51
C LEU A 155 5.11 -2.12 -3.24
N VAL A 156 5.79 -2.71 -4.23
CA VAL A 156 6.30 -4.09 -4.09
C VAL A 156 7.32 -4.19 -2.96
N LEU A 157 8.27 -3.24 -2.86
CA LEU A 157 9.24 -3.19 -1.76
C LEU A 157 8.55 -2.99 -0.40
N ASN A 158 7.52 -2.15 -0.33
CA ASN A 158 6.73 -1.96 0.88
C ASN A 158 5.97 -3.24 1.28
N ALA A 159 5.41 -3.98 0.32
CA ALA A 159 4.72 -5.23 0.58
C ALA A 159 5.68 -6.32 1.11
N GLU A 160 6.87 -6.44 0.54
CA GLU A 160 7.92 -7.35 1.01
C GLU A 160 8.39 -6.96 2.43
N LEU A 161 8.59 -5.67 2.68
CA LEU A 161 8.94 -5.16 4.01
C LEU A 161 7.81 -5.38 5.01
N PHE A 162 6.54 -5.21 4.61
CA PHE A 162 5.38 -5.46 5.46
C PHE A 162 5.35 -6.92 5.90
N GLU A 163 5.50 -7.86 4.98
CA GLU A 163 5.54 -9.29 5.30
C GLU A 163 6.73 -9.65 6.21
N LYS A 164 7.93 -9.11 5.94
CA LYS A 164 9.13 -9.26 6.79
C LYS A 164 8.87 -8.77 8.22
N CYS A 165 8.31 -7.58 8.38
CA CYS A 165 8.01 -7.00 9.69
C CYS A 165 6.90 -7.77 10.42
N ALA A 166 5.85 -8.17 9.71
CA ALA A 166 4.77 -9.00 10.24
C ALA A 166 5.29 -10.35 10.73
N LYS A 167 6.15 -11.02 9.94
CA LYS A 167 6.82 -12.27 10.33
C LYS A 167 7.59 -12.11 11.64
N ALA A 168 8.44 -11.10 11.72
CA ALA A 168 9.23 -10.84 12.92
C ALA A 168 8.33 -10.60 14.14
N TYR A 169 7.27 -9.79 13.97
CA TYR A 169 6.31 -9.48 15.04
C TYR A 169 5.53 -10.71 15.48
N VAL A 170 4.93 -11.47 14.54
CA VAL A 170 4.13 -12.67 14.86
C VAL A 170 4.97 -13.71 15.58
N LEU A 171 6.18 -13.99 15.09
CA LEU A 171 7.07 -14.97 15.73
C LEU A 171 7.49 -14.53 17.14
N ALA A 172 7.80 -13.25 17.33
CA ALA A 172 8.13 -12.72 18.64
C ALA A 172 6.91 -12.72 19.58
N ALA A 173 5.74 -12.27 19.11
CA ALA A 173 4.53 -12.25 19.91
C ALA A 173 4.03 -13.64 20.31
N ALA A 174 4.24 -14.65 19.45
CA ALA A 174 3.88 -16.04 19.73
C ALA A 174 4.67 -16.64 20.92
N THR A 175 5.80 -16.05 21.33
CA THR A 175 6.51 -16.46 22.55
C THR A 175 5.82 -16.03 23.86
N GLY A 176 4.80 -15.16 23.77
CA GLY A 176 4.15 -14.54 24.93
C GLY A 176 4.91 -13.35 25.52
N GLU A 177 6.08 -13.03 24.98
CA GLU A 177 6.91 -11.94 25.46
C GLU A 177 6.50 -10.57 24.86
N ARG A 178 6.88 -9.49 25.54
CA ARG A 178 6.64 -8.13 25.02
C ARG A 178 7.54 -7.83 23.84
N VAL A 179 6.95 -7.52 22.70
CA VAL A 179 7.71 -7.05 21.55
C VAL A 179 8.21 -5.62 21.77
N GLY A 180 9.51 -5.43 21.64
CA GLY A 180 10.15 -4.12 21.77
C GLY A 180 9.65 -3.14 20.69
N LYS A 181 9.62 -1.85 21.06
CA LYS A 181 9.27 -0.76 20.15
C LYS A 181 10.50 0.11 19.90
N LEU A 182 10.56 0.70 18.70
CA LEU A 182 11.58 1.72 18.41
C LEU A 182 11.50 2.88 19.41
N PRO A 183 12.65 3.45 19.81
CA PRO A 183 12.67 4.72 20.53
C PRO A 183 11.90 5.79 19.73
N TRP A 184 11.16 6.63 20.45
CA TRP A 184 10.28 7.64 19.83
C TRP A 184 11.02 8.59 18.87
N TRP A 185 12.25 8.97 19.20
CA TRP A 185 13.06 9.89 18.38
C TRP A 185 13.53 9.24 17.06
N VAL A 186 13.88 7.94 17.07
CA VAL A 186 14.19 7.18 15.84
C VAL A 186 12.96 7.14 14.94
N SER A 187 11.81 6.79 15.53
CA SER A 187 10.52 6.77 14.84
C SER A 187 10.17 8.14 14.24
N ALA A 188 10.36 9.23 14.98
CA ALA A 188 10.07 10.59 14.52
C ALA A 188 10.93 11.00 13.32
N ILE A 189 12.24 10.71 13.34
CA ILE A 189 13.16 11.01 12.24
C ILE A 189 12.78 10.20 10.99
N ALA A 190 12.57 8.90 11.13
CA ALA A 190 12.23 8.02 10.04
C ALA A 190 10.87 8.39 9.40
N THR A 191 9.84 8.63 10.21
CA THR A 191 8.52 9.08 9.75
C THR A 191 8.58 10.48 9.10
N GLY A 192 9.43 11.37 9.59
CA GLY A 192 9.65 12.68 8.95
C GLY A 192 10.15 12.56 7.52
N ARG A 193 11.06 11.62 7.25
CA ARG A 193 11.54 11.31 5.88
C ARG A 193 10.43 10.71 5.02
N LEU A 194 9.63 9.77 5.56
CA LEU A 194 8.47 9.20 4.85
C LEU A 194 7.51 10.31 4.40
N ARG A 195 7.12 11.21 5.31
CA ARG A 195 6.21 12.31 4.99
C ARG A 195 6.77 13.28 3.95
N LYS A 196 8.09 13.47 3.92
CA LYS A 196 8.75 14.29 2.88
C LYS A 196 8.61 13.66 1.50
N ASP A 197 8.83 12.34 1.40
CA ASP A 197 8.70 11.64 0.13
C ASP A 197 7.24 11.59 -0.34
N GLN A 198 6.29 11.40 0.58
CA GLN A 198 4.86 11.46 0.28
C GLN A 198 4.44 12.83 -0.26
N ARG A 199 4.90 13.92 0.35
CA ARG A 199 4.62 15.27 -0.17
C ARG A 199 5.16 15.47 -1.59
N ARG A 200 6.41 15.05 -1.84
CA ARG A 200 7.01 15.13 -3.19
C ARG A 200 6.22 14.32 -4.21
N ALA A 201 5.76 13.12 -3.83
CA ALA A 201 4.94 12.29 -4.71
C ALA A 201 3.59 12.97 -5.01
N ALA A 202 2.92 13.54 -4.01
CA ALA A 202 1.67 14.29 -4.22
C ALA A 202 1.86 15.50 -5.13
N GLU A 203 2.96 16.26 -4.98
CA GLU A 203 3.31 17.39 -5.84
C GLU A 203 3.52 16.94 -7.30
N ARG A 204 4.19 15.81 -7.52
CA ARG A 204 4.39 15.24 -8.87
C ARG A 204 3.07 14.83 -9.51
N PHE A 205 2.21 14.13 -8.77
CA PHE A 205 0.88 13.75 -9.27
C PHE A 205 0.01 14.97 -9.59
N ALA A 206 0.06 16.02 -8.78
CA ALA A 206 -0.64 17.29 -9.06
C ALA A 206 -0.17 17.97 -10.35
N GLN A 207 1.08 17.72 -10.78
CA GLN A 207 1.65 18.17 -12.04
C GLN A 207 1.39 17.21 -13.22
N GLY A 208 0.65 16.13 -13.02
CA GLY A 208 0.44 15.09 -14.04
C GLY A 208 1.66 14.22 -14.32
N LEU A 209 2.59 14.12 -13.37
CA LEU A 209 3.85 13.39 -13.52
C LEU A 209 3.93 12.21 -12.55
N LEU A 210 4.59 11.13 -12.98
CA LEU A 210 4.93 10.03 -12.08
C LEU A 210 5.99 10.48 -11.07
N PRO A 211 5.88 10.06 -9.79
CA PRO A 211 6.94 10.26 -8.81
C PRO A 211 8.24 9.57 -9.23
N GLU A 212 9.35 10.20 -8.88
CA GLU A 212 10.67 9.58 -9.06
C GLU A 212 10.89 8.48 -8.02
N GLU A 213 11.51 7.38 -8.46
CA GLU A 213 11.93 6.35 -7.51
C GLU A 213 13.04 6.91 -6.61
N THR A 214 12.75 6.97 -5.32
CA THR A 214 13.79 7.30 -4.36
C THR A 214 14.79 6.14 -4.31
N ARG A 215 15.97 6.33 -4.87
CA ARG A 215 17.11 5.45 -4.64
C ARG A 215 17.44 5.53 -3.16
N GLY A 216 17.01 4.55 -2.43
CA GLY A 216 17.17 4.65 -1.02
C GLY A 216 17.65 3.37 -0.41
N TYR A 217 18.81 3.40 -0.04
CA TYR A 217 19.34 3.14 1.29
C TYR A 217 20.33 4.23 1.60
#